data_30c685624ade445a72f3b20b943ca2e1
#
_entry.id   30c685624ade445a72f3b20b943ca2e1
#
_cell.length_a   1.000
_cell.length_b   1.000
_cell.length_c   1.000
_cell.angle_alpha   90.00
_cell.angle_beta   90.00
_cell.angle_gamma   90.00
#
_symmetry.space_group_name_H-M   'P 1'
#
loop_
_entity.id
_entity.type
_entity.pdbx_description
1 polymer ?
#
loop_
_entity_poly.entity_id
_entity_poly.type
_entity_poly.pdbx_seq_one_letter_code
_entity_poly.pdbx_strand_id
1 'polypeptide(L)'
;AAFDGPVVGICGGYQLLGDRIENAHVEGTGDRRVVDGVGRLPVTTTFSTDKRVEAVTREVSGTGPLSGANGAVSGYEIHMGDTRASRPVDRPVGPESAAVGNVVGTYLHGLFENRTIREAFVEAIYDAAGRTRPERDGDRRTPYDAAAALVRDHVDASVIDLG
;
A
#
# COMPACT_ATOMS: atom_id res chain seq x y z
N ALA A 1 -3.86 -22.12 -11.97
CA ALA A 1 -4.05 -22.13 -10.51
C ALA A 1 -4.25 -20.68 -10.06
N ALA A 2 -5.23 -20.45 -9.18
CA ALA A 2 -5.39 -19.14 -8.56
C ALA A 2 -4.19 -18.89 -7.62
N PHE A 3 -3.68 -17.65 -7.61
CA PHE A 3 -2.62 -17.28 -6.67
C PHE A 3 -3.23 -17.12 -5.27
N ASP A 4 -2.73 -17.91 -4.31
CA ASP A 4 -3.21 -17.95 -2.93
C ASP A 4 -2.26 -17.26 -1.93
N GLY A 5 -1.16 -16.69 -2.40
CA GLY A 5 -0.22 -15.95 -1.58
C GLY A 5 -0.74 -14.59 -1.11
N PRO A 6 -0.01 -13.91 -0.23
CA PRO A 6 -0.33 -12.56 0.23
C PRO A 6 -0.38 -11.56 -0.93
N VAL A 7 -1.41 -10.71 -0.94
CA VAL A 7 -1.60 -9.67 -1.95
C VAL A 7 -1.81 -8.32 -1.26
N VAL A 8 -1.08 -7.30 -1.71
CA VAL A 8 -1.29 -5.92 -1.29
C VAL A 8 -1.50 -5.05 -2.53
N GLY A 9 -2.62 -4.35 -2.58
CA GLY A 9 -2.91 -3.32 -3.57
C GLY A 9 -2.74 -1.93 -2.98
N ILE A 10 -1.95 -1.08 -3.64
CA ILE A 10 -1.77 0.31 -3.24
C ILE A 10 -2.33 1.21 -4.32
N CYS A 11 -3.12 2.22 -3.94
CA CYS A 11 -3.71 3.21 -4.83
C CYS A 11 -4.50 2.55 -5.98
N GLY A 12 -4.09 2.71 -7.23
CA GLY A 12 -4.69 2.04 -8.38
C GLY A 12 -4.73 0.51 -8.27
N GLY A 13 -3.75 -0.10 -7.60
CA GLY A 13 -3.76 -1.53 -7.28
C GLY A 13 -4.89 -1.90 -6.33
N TYR A 14 -5.20 -1.08 -5.33
CA TYR A 14 -6.35 -1.27 -4.46
C TYR A 14 -7.67 -1.19 -5.23
N GLN A 15 -7.81 -0.18 -6.08
CA GLN A 15 -9.01 0.01 -6.92
C GLN A 15 -9.26 -1.19 -7.82
N LEU A 16 -8.21 -1.72 -8.47
CA LEU A 16 -8.29 -2.90 -9.33
C LEU A 16 -8.60 -4.19 -8.59
N LEU A 17 -8.21 -4.32 -7.32
CA LEU A 17 -8.56 -5.49 -6.49
C LEU A 17 -10.05 -5.51 -6.11
N GLY A 18 -10.77 -4.39 -6.25
CA GLY A 18 -12.20 -4.25 -5.99
C GLY A 18 -13.07 -4.99 -7.00
N ASP A 19 -14.40 -4.84 -6.83
CA ASP A 19 -15.40 -5.39 -7.74
C ASP A 19 -15.46 -4.58 -9.04
N ARG A 20 -15.41 -3.24 -8.92
CA ARG A 20 -15.47 -2.34 -10.08
C ARG A 20 -14.97 -0.93 -9.76
N ILE A 21 -14.67 -0.20 -10.82
CA ILE A 21 -14.37 1.23 -10.83
C ILE A 21 -15.46 1.94 -11.64
N GLU A 22 -16.15 2.88 -11.01
CA GLU A 22 -17.17 3.73 -11.63
C GLU A 22 -16.57 5.09 -12.00
N ASN A 23 -17.13 5.74 -13.00
CA ASN A 23 -16.64 6.99 -13.58
C ASN A 23 -15.18 6.88 -14.07
N ALA A 24 -14.77 5.71 -14.53
CA ALA A 24 -13.38 5.42 -14.91
C ALA A 24 -12.81 6.38 -15.97
N HIS A 25 -13.67 7.03 -16.77
CA HIS A 25 -13.30 8.05 -17.75
C HIS A 25 -12.70 9.33 -17.13
N VAL A 26 -12.86 9.55 -15.80
CA VAL A 26 -12.33 10.75 -15.12
C VAL A 26 -10.80 10.67 -15.00
N GLU A 27 -10.24 9.49 -14.75
CA GLU A 27 -8.78 9.27 -14.69
C GLU A 27 -8.23 8.50 -15.90
N GLY A 28 -9.11 7.79 -16.63
CA GLY A 28 -8.72 6.94 -17.74
C GLY A 28 -8.57 7.70 -19.07
N THR A 29 -7.89 7.10 -20.02
CA THR A 29 -7.69 7.64 -21.38
C THR A 29 -8.82 7.32 -22.37
N GLY A 30 -9.94 6.75 -21.90
CA GLY A 30 -11.04 6.30 -22.75
C GLY A 30 -12.42 6.69 -22.22
N ASP A 31 -13.46 6.40 -22.99
CA ASP A 31 -14.86 6.75 -22.69
C ASP A 31 -15.56 5.76 -21.75
N ARG A 32 -14.86 4.75 -21.26
CA ARG A 32 -15.45 3.75 -20.37
C ARG A 32 -15.83 4.37 -19.04
N ARG A 33 -17.11 4.28 -18.71
CA ARG A 33 -17.63 4.77 -17.43
C ARG A 33 -17.45 3.77 -16.29
N VAL A 34 -17.46 2.48 -16.62
CA VAL A 34 -17.32 1.40 -15.64
C VAL A 34 -16.26 0.43 -16.14
N VAL A 35 -15.38 0.03 -15.24
CA VAL A 35 -14.37 -1.00 -15.45
C VAL A 35 -14.52 -2.04 -14.34
N ASP A 36 -14.64 -3.31 -14.71
CA ASP A 36 -14.68 -4.40 -13.73
C ASP A 36 -13.29 -4.59 -13.13
N GLY A 37 -13.26 -4.79 -11.82
CA GLY A 37 -12.06 -5.12 -11.07
C GLY A 37 -11.79 -6.62 -11.05
N VAL A 38 -10.83 -7.02 -10.23
CA VAL A 38 -10.44 -8.43 -10.03
C VAL A 38 -11.41 -9.16 -9.10
N GLY A 39 -12.20 -8.42 -8.30
CA GLY A 39 -13.19 -8.98 -7.37
C GLY A 39 -12.57 -9.70 -6.16
N ARG A 40 -11.36 -9.33 -5.75
CA ARG A 40 -10.71 -9.91 -4.56
C ARG A 40 -11.11 -9.18 -3.27
N LEU A 41 -11.53 -7.94 -3.37
CA LEU A 41 -12.07 -7.13 -2.28
C LEU A 41 -13.49 -6.69 -2.64
N PRO A 42 -14.46 -6.79 -1.71
CA PRO A 42 -15.85 -6.39 -1.97
C PRO A 42 -15.99 -4.86 -1.87
N VAL A 43 -15.29 -4.16 -2.74
CA VAL A 43 -15.28 -2.69 -2.76
C VAL A 43 -15.55 -2.17 -4.17
N THR A 44 -16.20 -1.02 -4.25
CA THR A 44 -16.38 -0.25 -5.47
C THR A 44 -15.70 1.10 -5.30
N THR A 45 -14.88 1.50 -6.27
CA THR A 45 -14.29 2.83 -6.33
C THR A 45 -15.06 3.68 -7.31
N THR A 46 -15.46 4.89 -6.89
CA THR A 46 -16.13 5.87 -7.76
C THR A 46 -15.21 7.07 -7.91
N PHE A 47 -14.73 7.34 -9.13
CA PHE A 47 -13.92 8.51 -9.41
C PHE A 47 -14.74 9.79 -9.40
N SER A 48 -14.12 10.85 -8.89
CA SER A 48 -14.59 12.23 -8.94
C SER A 48 -13.46 13.14 -9.43
N THR A 49 -13.76 14.39 -9.69
CA THR A 49 -12.75 15.40 -10.05
C THR A 49 -11.98 15.92 -8.83
N ASP A 50 -12.43 15.57 -7.62
CA ASP A 50 -11.81 16.00 -6.38
C ASP A 50 -10.57 15.14 -6.10
N LYS A 51 -9.42 15.77 -6.19
CA LYS A 51 -8.12 15.14 -5.94
C LYS A 51 -7.70 15.36 -4.50
N ARG A 52 -7.43 14.27 -3.80
CA ARG A 52 -6.80 14.28 -2.47
C ARG A 52 -5.29 14.14 -2.62
N VAL A 53 -4.53 15.00 -1.95
CA VAL A 53 -3.07 14.91 -1.85
C VAL A 53 -2.70 15.34 -0.44
N GLU A 54 -2.34 14.39 0.42
CA GLU A 54 -2.01 14.69 1.81
C GLU A 54 -0.98 13.73 2.40
N ALA A 55 -0.13 14.26 3.28
CA ALA A 55 0.69 13.43 4.16
C ALA A 55 -0.18 12.96 5.33
N VAL A 56 -0.15 11.67 5.61
CA VAL A 56 -1.03 11.06 6.61
C VAL A 56 -0.28 10.15 7.56
N THR A 57 -0.82 10.04 8.78
CA THR A 57 -0.46 8.98 9.72
C THR A 57 -1.71 8.16 10.00
N ARG A 58 -1.58 6.83 9.93
CA ARG A 58 -2.68 5.90 10.14
C ARG A 58 -2.33 4.93 11.26
N GLU A 59 -3.30 4.63 12.12
CA GLU A 59 -3.17 3.52 13.06
C GLU A 59 -3.37 2.19 12.34
N VAL A 60 -2.46 1.27 12.59
CA VAL A 60 -2.48 -0.07 12.02
C VAL A 60 -2.98 -1.07 13.05
N SER A 61 -3.95 -1.86 12.62
CA SER A 61 -4.41 -3.08 13.30
C SER A 61 -4.36 -4.21 12.28
N GLY A 62 -3.17 -4.75 12.07
CA GLY A 62 -2.88 -5.64 10.97
C GLY A 62 -3.68 -6.93 10.98
N THR A 63 -4.29 -7.25 9.83
CA THR A 63 -4.98 -8.50 9.54
C THR A 63 -4.49 -9.08 8.22
N GLY A 64 -4.75 -10.37 7.99
CA GLY A 64 -4.31 -11.05 6.78
C GLY A 64 -2.81 -10.90 6.52
N PRO A 65 -2.40 -10.41 5.35
CA PRO A 65 -0.98 -10.23 5.00
C PRO A 65 -0.20 -9.28 5.90
N LEU A 66 -0.90 -8.47 6.69
CA LEU A 66 -0.30 -7.51 7.63
C LEU A 66 -0.48 -7.96 9.08
N SER A 67 -0.87 -9.21 9.31
CA SER A 67 -1.03 -9.77 10.67
C SER A 67 0.23 -9.55 11.50
N GLY A 68 0.05 -9.06 12.73
CA GLY A 68 1.15 -8.69 13.63
C GLY A 68 1.67 -7.25 13.47
N ALA A 69 1.35 -6.55 12.37
CA ALA A 69 1.63 -5.14 12.28
C ALA A 69 0.69 -4.34 13.19
N ASN A 70 1.25 -3.38 13.92
CA ASN A 70 0.49 -2.49 14.81
C ASN A 70 1.19 -1.14 14.96
N GLY A 71 0.47 -0.18 15.56
CA GLY A 71 0.95 1.18 15.84
C GLY A 71 0.80 2.13 14.67
N ALA A 72 1.37 3.32 14.80
CA ALA A 72 1.27 4.37 13.81
C ALA A 72 2.21 4.13 12.62
N VAL A 73 1.71 4.32 11.41
CA VAL A 73 2.47 4.30 10.16
C VAL A 73 2.24 5.60 9.40
N SER A 74 3.28 6.10 8.76
CA SER A 74 3.23 7.35 8.01
C SER A 74 3.43 7.11 6.52
N GLY A 75 2.84 7.97 5.72
CA GLY A 75 2.94 7.96 4.27
C GLY A 75 2.17 9.12 3.67
N TYR A 76 1.73 8.97 2.45
CA TYR A 76 0.91 9.97 1.77
C TYR A 76 -0.19 9.31 0.95
N GLU A 77 -1.28 10.04 0.74
CA GLU A 77 -2.40 9.61 -0.09
C GLU A 77 -2.54 10.56 -1.28
N ILE A 78 -2.60 9.98 -2.49
CA ILE A 78 -2.88 10.70 -3.73
C ILE A 78 -3.90 9.89 -4.51
N HIS A 79 -5.14 10.32 -4.54
CA HIS A 79 -6.18 9.64 -5.30
C HIS A 79 -7.36 10.58 -5.60
N MET A 80 -8.17 10.21 -6.59
CA MET A 80 -9.42 10.88 -7.00
C MET A 80 -10.64 9.99 -6.77
N GLY A 81 -10.47 8.82 -6.18
CA GLY A 81 -11.53 7.84 -5.97
C GLY A 81 -12.00 7.80 -4.51
N ASP A 82 -13.30 7.64 -4.34
CA ASP A 82 -13.93 7.24 -3.07
C ASP A 82 -14.26 5.75 -3.14
N THR A 83 -13.67 4.96 -2.24
CA THR A 83 -13.81 3.51 -2.23
C THR A 83 -14.72 3.06 -1.09
N ARG A 84 -15.78 2.36 -1.42
CA ARG A 84 -16.80 1.88 -0.47
C ARG A 84 -16.93 0.38 -0.53
N ALA A 85 -16.95 -0.23 0.65
CA ALA A 85 -17.21 -1.65 0.79
C ALA A 85 -18.71 -1.95 0.69
N SER A 86 -19.08 -3.00 -0.06
CA SER A 86 -20.45 -3.48 -0.21
C SER A 86 -20.90 -4.37 0.96
N ARG A 87 -19.96 -4.82 1.80
CA ARG A 87 -20.19 -5.59 3.03
C ARG A 87 -19.07 -5.27 4.05
N PRO A 88 -19.22 -5.65 5.32
CA PRO A 88 -18.17 -5.46 6.33
C PRO A 88 -16.83 -6.08 5.88
N VAL A 89 -15.76 -5.31 6.05
CA VAL A 89 -14.37 -5.71 5.79
C VAL A 89 -13.48 -5.22 6.92
N ASP A 90 -12.35 -5.90 7.13
CA ASP A 90 -11.31 -5.39 8.02
C ASP A 90 -10.63 -4.17 7.40
N ARG A 91 -10.13 -3.27 8.26
CA ARG A 91 -9.49 -2.02 7.84
C ARG A 91 -8.10 -1.88 8.49
N PRO A 92 -7.13 -2.69 8.04
CA PRO A 92 -5.85 -2.80 8.74
C PRO A 92 -4.99 -1.54 8.69
N VAL A 93 -5.21 -0.64 7.73
CA VAL A 93 -4.40 0.57 7.52
C VAL A 93 -5.32 1.80 7.50
N GLY A 94 -6.03 2.00 8.61
CA GLY A 94 -6.98 3.11 8.73
C GLY A 94 -8.28 2.93 7.93
N PRO A 95 -9.16 3.94 7.95
CA PRO A 95 -10.56 3.81 7.53
C PRO A 95 -10.75 3.58 6.03
N GLU A 96 -9.81 3.98 5.21
CA GLU A 96 -9.89 3.86 3.74
C GLU A 96 -9.20 2.61 3.20
N SER A 97 -8.77 1.69 4.07
CA SER A 97 -8.27 0.39 3.68
C SER A 97 -9.36 -0.67 3.67
N ALA A 98 -9.11 -1.78 3.02
CA ALA A 98 -9.95 -2.98 3.10
C ALA A 98 -9.09 -4.24 3.12
N ALA A 99 -9.51 -5.25 3.89
CA ALA A 99 -8.87 -6.55 3.86
C ALA A 99 -9.90 -7.68 3.89
N VAL A 100 -9.61 -8.73 3.13
CA VAL A 100 -10.35 -10.00 3.13
C VAL A 100 -9.37 -11.14 2.90
N GLY A 101 -9.27 -12.06 3.86
CA GLY A 101 -8.34 -13.18 3.78
C GLY A 101 -6.90 -12.73 3.61
N ASN A 102 -6.26 -13.14 2.53
CA ASN A 102 -4.87 -12.82 2.21
C ASN A 102 -4.69 -11.58 1.31
N VAL A 103 -5.72 -10.75 1.17
CA VAL A 103 -5.70 -9.56 0.30
C VAL A 103 -5.93 -8.30 1.13
N VAL A 104 -5.09 -7.29 0.94
CA VAL A 104 -5.22 -5.95 1.54
C VAL A 104 -5.17 -4.89 0.44
N GLY A 105 -6.02 -3.89 0.55
CA GLY A 105 -6.01 -2.70 -0.27
C GLY A 105 -5.94 -1.43 0.56
N THR A 106 -5.18 -0.43 0.13
CA THR A 106 -5.04 0.87 0.80
C THR A 106 -4.65 1.97 -0.18
N TYR A 107 -4.92 3.21 0.17
CA TYR A 107 -4.41 4.39 -0.54
C TYR A 107 -3.09 4.90 0.00
N LEU A 108 -2.59 4.34 1.10
CA LEU A 108 -1.35 4.79 1.72
C LEU A 108 -0.13 4.43 0.87
N HIS A 109 0.44 5.41 0.19
CA HIS A 109 1.76 5.33 -0.43
C HIS A 109 2.86 5.38 0.64
N GLY A 110 4.00 4.75 0.38
CA GLY A 110 5.05 4.60 1.39
C GLY A 110 4.74 3.53 2.45
N LEU A 111 3.67 2.73 2.26
CA LEU A 111 3.26 1.68 3.19
C LEU A 111 4.43 0.81 3.65
N PHE A 112 5.23 0.32 2.71
CA PHE A 112 6.37 -0.56 2.98
C PHE A 112 7.64 0.16 3.46
N GLU A 113 7.64 1.47 3.56
CA GLU A 113 8.71 2.22 4.23
C GLU A 113 8.59 2.07 5.76
N ASN A 114 7.42 1.74 6.24
CA ASN A 114 7.18 1.45 7.66
C ASN A 114 7.64 0.03 8.01
N ARG A 115 8.54 -0.07 8.99
CA ARG A 115 9.17 -1.33 9.38
C ARG A 115 8.14 -2.39 9.81
N THR A 116 7.18 -2.02 10.65
CA THR A 116 6.15 -2.95 11.15
C THR A 116 5.37 -3.61 10.02
N ILE A 117 5.05 -2.86 8.97
CA ILE A 117 4.36 -3.36 7.78
C ILE A 117 5.25 -4.32 6.98
N ARG A 118 6.51 -3.91 6.73
CA ARG A 118 7.45 -4.75 5.97
C ARG A 118 7.69 -6.07 6.64
N GLU A 119 7.93 -6.06 7.97
CA GLU A 119 8.19 -7.27 8.73
C GLU A 119 6.99 -8.21 8.69
N ALA A 120 5.78 -7.71 8.93
CA ALA A 120 4.56 -8.50 8.89
C ALA A 120 4.30 -9.10 7.50
N PHE A 121 4.45 -8.32 6.44
CA PHE A 121 4.23 -8.79 5.07
C PHE A 121 5.25 -9.85 4.65
N VAL A 122 6.54 -9.65 4.99
CA VAL A 122 7.57 -10.65 4.71
C VAL A 122 7.31 -11.94 5.46
N GLU A 123 6.89 -11.87 6.73
CA GLU A 123 6.52 -13.06 7.51
C GLU A 123 5.36 -13.80 6.82
N ALA A 124 4.31 -13.10 6.43
CA ALA A 124 3.17 -13.69 5.72
C ALA A 124 3.57 -14.39 4.41
N ILE A 125 4.59 -13.90 3.70
CA ILE A 125 5.13 -14.55 2.49
C ILE A 125 5.82 -15.87 2.85
N TYR A 126 6.65 -15.87 3.90
CA TYR A 126 7.34 -17.09 4.35
C TYR A 126 6.35 -18.14 4.85
N ASP A 127 5.35 -17.72 5.62
CA ASP A 127 4.28 -18.59 6.11
C ASP A 127 3.49 -19.21 4.95
N ALA A 128 3.09 -18.42 3.98
CA ALA A 128 2.37 -18.89 2.80
C ALA A 128 3.20 -19.87 1.96
N ALA A 129 4.53 -19.70 1.96
CA ALA A 129 5.46 -20.61 1.29
C ALA A 129 5.79 -21.87 2.13
N GLY A 130 5.30 -21.99 3.36
CA GLY A 130 5.65 -23.07 4.30
C GLY A 130 7.14 -23.08 4.65
N ARG A 131 7.78 -21.90 4.72
CA ARG A 131 9.21 -21.73 4.99
C ARG A 131 9.44 -20.93 6.24
N THR A 132 10.49 -21.27 6.98
CA THR A 132 10.96 -20.44 8.07
C THR A 132 11.76 -19.27 7.52
N ARG A 133 11.43 -18.08 7.97
CA ARG A 133 12.18 -16.87 7.62
C ARG A 133 13.60 -16.95 8.22
N PRO A 134 14.66 -16.72 7.44
CA PRO A 134 16.01 -16.69 7.98
C PRO A 134 16.18 -15.53 8.99
N GLU A 135 16.99 -15.77 10.01
CA GLU A 135 17.38 -14.71 10.92
C GLU A 135 18.08 -13.59 10.14
N ARG A 136 17.77 -12.35 10.49
CA ARG A 136 18.41 -11.19 9.89
C ARG A 136 19.80 -11.02 10.52
N ASP A 137 20.83 -11.14 9.71
CA ASP A 137 22.18 -10.71 10.07
C ASP A 137 22.23 -9.17 10.08
N GLY A 138 22.21 -8.60 11.28
CA GLY A 138 22.57 -7.23 11.57
C GLY A 138 21.71 -6.13 10.93
N ASP A 139 22.11 -4.91 11.23
CA ASP A 139 21.52 -3.67 10.72
C ASP A 139 22.05 -3.40 9.31
N ARG A 140 21.36 -3.94 8.30
CA ARG A 140 21.72 -3.65 6.91
C ARG A 140 21.34 -2.21 6.59
N ARG A 141 22.31 -1.47 6.05
CA ARG A 141 22.07 -0.16 5.44
C ARG A 141 20.86 -0.23 4.51
N THR A 142 19.95 0.67 4.67
CA THR A 142 18.81 0.80 3.76
C THR A 142 19.30 1.30 2.39
N PRO A 143 18.57 1.11 1.30
CA PRO A 143 18.88 1.74 0.02
C PRO A 143 19.03 3.27 0.14
N TYR A 144 18.29 3.90 1.05
CA TYR A 144 18.39 5.34 1.34
C TYR A 144 19.71 5.70 2.01
N ASP A 145 20.21 4.88 2.95
CA ASP A 145 21.52 5.08 3.57
C ASP A 145 22.65 4.94 2.54
N ALA A 146 22.50 4.00 1.60
CA ALA A 146 23.46 3.83 0.51
C ALA A 146 23.43 5.04 -0.44
N ALA A 147 22.24 5.53 -0.81
CA ALA A 147 22.08 6.72 -1.63
C ALA A 147 22.63 7.97 -0.93
N ALA A 148 22.31 8.14 0.37
CA ALA A 148 22.82 9.25 1.17
C ALA A 148 24.36 9.21 1.31
N ALA A 149 24.95 8.02 1.44
CA ALA A 149 26.40 7.86 1.42
C ALA A 149 26.99 8.28 0.07
N LEU A 150 26.39 7.83 -1.03
CA LEU A 150 26.84 8.19 -2.38
C LEU A 150 26.83 9.72 -2.59
N VAL A 151 25.76 10.39 -2.19
CA VAL A 151 25.67 11.87 -2.28
C VAL A 151 26.75 12.51 -1.41
N ARG A 152 26.93 12.07 -0.16
CA ARG A 152 27.91 12.62 0.78
C ARG A 152 29.33 12.47 0.28
N ASP A 153 29.64 11.36 -0.36
CA ASP A 153 30.99 11.01 -0.80
C ASP A 153 31.36 11.67 -2.15
N HIS A 154 30.37 12.13 -2.94
CA HIS A 154 30.60 12.60 -4.32
C HIS A 154 30.03 13.97 -4.63
N VAL A 155 29.24 14.57 -3.73
CA VAL A 155 28.64 15.89 -3.91
C VAL A 155 29.17 16.83 -2.83
N ASP A 156 29.71 17.97 -3.26
CA ASP A 156 30.07 19.04 -2.35
C ASP A 156 28.77 19.71 -1.82
N ALA A 157 28.37 19.34 -0.61
CA ALA A 157 27.17 19.85 0.02
C ALA A 157 27.19 21.36 0.28
N SER A 158 28.35 22.00 0.21
CA SER A 158 28.47 23.47 0.35
C SER A 158 27.88 24.24 -0.83
N VAL A 159 27.63 23.56 -1.94
CA VAL A 159 27.05 24.13 -3.17
C VAL A 159 25.51 24.01 -3.19
N ILE A 160 24.94 23.22 -2.28
CA ILE A 160 23.49 23.02 -2.20
C ILE A 160 22.94 23.94 -1.09
N ASP A 161 22.34 25.04 -1.51
CA ASP A 161 21.57 25.90 -0.60
C ASP A 161 20.26 25.15 -0.22
N LEU A 162 20.25 24.56 0.97
CA LEU A 162 19.07 23.94 1.57
C LEU A 162 18.31 24.98 2.38
N GLY A 163 17.87 26.09 1.70
CA GLY A 163 17.08 27.17 2.29
C GLY A 163 15.88 26.76 3.12
#